data_c119ab4a8f140aaebf15782dd206d2f4
#
_entry.id   c119ab4a8f140aaebf15782dd206d2f4
#
_cell.length_a   1.000
_cell.length_b   1.000
_cell.length_c   1.000
_cell.angle_alpha   90.00
_cell.angle_beta   90.00
_cell.angle_gamma   90.00
#
_symmetry.space_group_name_H-M   'P 1'
#
loop_
_entity.id
_entity.type
_entity.pdbx_description
1 polymer ?
#
loop_
_entity_poly.entity_id
_entity_poly.type
_entity_poly.pdbx_seq_one_letter_code
_entity_poly.pdbx_strand_id
1 'polypeptide(L)'
;MKHRPTSRRRRSSTRSVLRLLDLEHSKTAVLNSLTSQDAQRGYRHAIDEFVDWYCSEPRLAFNRIVVLRYRSHLESRQLAPGTVNLRLGAVRRLAYEAADCGLLSADLAAGIRRVKGVKKLGVRLGNWLTAEQGQALWQAPDRERLKGKRDRALLALLLACGLRRHEAVALTLDHLQQREEHWAIVDLMGKGGHVRTVPVPDWVKSELEVWLAAAGIDRGRLFRSVNKVGKAWGEGMTVKAVWHIVKEFR
;
A
#
# COMPACT_ATOMS: atom_id res chain seq x y z
N MET A 1 29.94 -57.42 33.82
CA MET A 1 28.76 -56.66 33.33
C MET A 1 29.21 -55.78 32.19
N LYS A 2 28.82 -56.12 30.95
CA LYS A 2 29.21 -55.35 29.74
C LYS A 2 28.09 -54.40 29.38
N HIS A 3 28.31 -53.10 29.46
CA HIS A 3 27.39 -52.05 28.97
C HIS A 3 27.37 -52.06 27.46
N ARG A 4 26.20 -52.32 26.84
CA ARG A 4 25.92 -52.09 25.43
C ARG A 4 25.66 -50.61 25.19
N PRO A 5 26.28 -49.95 24.18
CA PRO A 5 25.89 -48.60 23.82
C PRO A 5 24.59 -48.59 23.06
N THR A 6 23.60 -47.82 23.54
CA THR A 6 22.33 -47.56 22.85
C THR A 6 22.58 -46.69 21.62
N SER A 7 22.40 -47.26 20.43
CA SER A 7 22.50 -46.52 19.17
C SER A 7 21.35 -45.49 19.11
N ARG A 8 21.72 -44.23 19.14
CA ARG A 8 20.84 -43.09 18.89
C ARG A 8 20.36 -43.17 17.43
N ARG A 9 19.16 -43.66 17.21
CA ARG A 9 18.47 -43.65 15.90
C ARG A 9 18.44 -42.18 15.38
N ARG A 10 19.27 -41.87 14.39
CA ARG A 10 19.18 -40.64 13.60
C ARG A 10 17.77 -40.59 12.98
N ARG A 11 16.90 -39.72 13.48
CA ARG A 11 15.66 -39.36 12.79
C ARG A 11 16.04 -38.80 11.40
N SER A 12 15.82 -39.56 10.36
CA SER A 12 15.88 -39.07 9.00
C SER A 12 14.86 -37.95 8.88
N SER A 13 15.29 -36.71 8.66
CA SER A 13 14.40 -35.61 8.35
C SER A 13 13.75 -35.91 7.03
N THR A 14 12.53 -36.37 7.03
CA THR A 14 11.68 -36.45 5.84
C THR A 14 11.65 -35.07 5.21
N ARG A 15 12.22 -34.94 4.01
CA ARG A 15 12.11 -33.72 3.21
C ARG A 15 10.64 -33.50 2.88
N SER A 16 9.94 -32.70 3.64
CA SER A 16 8.53 -32.40 3.36
C SER A 16 8.47 -31.38 2.22
N VAL A 17 7.99 -31.84 1.08
CA VAL A 17 7.58 -30.95 -0.01
C VAL A 17 6.22 -30.39 0.41
N LEU A 18 6.12 -29.09 0.59
CA LEU A 18 4.86 -28.43 0.93
C LEU A 18 3.91 -28.47 -0.28
N ARG A 19 2.65 -28.80 0.01
CA ARG A 19 1.56 -28.81 -0.98
C ARG A 19 0.87 -27.45 -1.00
N LEU A 20 0.07 -27.20 -2.01
CA LEU A 20 -0.72 -25.98 -2.15
C LEU A 20 -1.59 -25.70 -0.90
N LEU A 21 -2.28 -26.71 -0.40
CA LEU A 21 -3.11 -26.62 0.81
C LEU A 21 -2.32 -26.21 2.06
N ASP A 22 -1.10 -26.71 2.23
CA ASP A 22 -0.25 -26.39 3.36
C ASP A 22 0.16 -24.91 3.31
N LEU A 23 0.49 -24.43 2.10
CA LEU A 23 0.87 -23.04 1.86
C LEU A 23 -0.33 -22.08 2.04
N GLU A 24 -1.55 -22.48 1.68
CA GLU A 24 -2.76 -21.69 1.90
C GLU A 24 -3.06 -21.49 3.40
N HIS A 25 -2.84 -22.51 4.23
CA HIS A 25 -2.96 -22.38 5.69
C HIS A 25 -1.98 -21.35 6.25
N SER A 26 -0.71 -21.48 5.89
CA SER A 26 0.33 -20.54 6.31
C SER A 26 0.09 -19.12 5.77
N LYS A 27 -0.42 -18.99 4.56
CA LYS A 27 -0.83 -17.69 3.97
C LYS A 27 -1.92 -17.02 4.80
N THR A 28 -2.94 -17.79 5.20
CA THR A 28 -4.04 -17.27 6.04
C THR A 28 -3.50 -16.76 7.39
N ALA A 29 -2.57 -17.47 8.01
CA ALA A 29 -1.91 -17.03 9.24
C ALA A 29 -1.14 -15.72 9.04
N VAL A 30 -0.36 -15.60 7.94
CA VAL A 30 0.33 -14.35 7.58
C VAL A 30 -0.67 -13.19 7.46
N LEU A 31 -1.76 -13.38 6.73
CA LEU A 31 -2.72 -12.31 6.47
C LEU A 31 -3.44 -11.86 7.76
N ASN A 32 -3.79 -12.79 8.62
CA ASN A 32 -4.44 -12.51 9.91
C ASN A 32 -3.51 -11.74 10.88
N SER A 33 -2.21 -11.91 10.75
CA SER A 33 -1.23 -11.18 11.57
C SER A 33 -0.98 -9.73 11.13
N LEU A 34 -1.57 -9.30 10.01
CA LEU A 34 -1.43 -7.95 9.47
C LEU A 34 -2.65 -7.11 9.83
N THR A 35 -2.42 -5.94 10.43
CA THR A 35 -3.48 -5.02 10.89
C THR A 35 -4.05 -4.13 9.78
N SER A 36 -3.30 -3.91 8.69
CA SER A 36 -3.70 -3.01 7.60
C SER A 36 -4.22 -3.81 6.40
N GLN A 37 -5.42 -3.48 5.91
CA GLN A 37 -6.00 -4.07 4.69
C GLN A 37 -5.10 -3.89 3.45
N ASP A 38 -4.39 -2.77 3.34
CA ASP A 38 -3.45 -2.53 2.24
C ASP A 38 -2.24 -3.46 2.34
N ALA A 39 -1.72 -3.68 3.55
CA ALA A 39 -0.66 -4.64 3.78
C ALA A 39 -1.15 -6.07 3.48
N GLN A 40 -2.34 -6.44 3.92
CA GLN A 40 -2.95 -7.75 3.61
C GLN A 40 -3.08 -7.96 2.09
N ARG A 41 -3.56 -6.96 1.34
CA ARG A 41 -3.66 -7.05 -0.14
C ARG A 41 -2.29 -7.22 -0.79
N GLY A 42 -1.30 -6.44 -0.35
CA GLY A 42 0.06 -6.51 -0.89
C GLY A 42 0.74 -7.84 -0.60
N TYR A 43 0.60 -8.36 0.63
CA TYR A 43 1.15 -9.64 1.01
C TYR A 43 0.42 -10.83 0.36
N ARG A 44 -0.91 -10.77 0.25
CA ARG A 44 -1.70 -11.77 -0.48
C ARG A 44 -1.18 -11.93 -1.90
N HIS A 45 -1.12 -10.84 -2.66
CA HIS A 45 -0.62 -10.86 -4.02
C HIS A 45 0.82 -11.42 -4.12
N ALA A 46 1.70 -11.00 -3.19
CA ALA A 46 3.09 -11.45 -3.19
C ALA A 46 3.23 -12.95 -2.85
N ILE A 47 2.39 -13.47 -1.96
CA ILE A 47 2.38 -14.90 -1.59
C ILE A 47 1.77 -15.72 -2.73
N ASP A 48 0.64 -15.29 -3.31
CA ASP A 48 0.01 -15.97 -4.43
C ASP A 48 0.98 -16.13 -5.60
N GLU A 49 1.66 -15.04 -5.99
CA GLU A 49 2.68 -15.07 -7.06
C GLU A 49 3.84 -16.03 -6.74
N PHE A 50 4.29 -16.08 -5.47
CA PHE A 50 5.30 -17.04 -5.06
C PHE A 50 4.79 -18.49 -5.11
N VAL A 51 3.58 -18.75 -4.64
CA VAL A 51 2.97 -20.08 -4.62
C VAL A 51 2.78 -20.58 -6.04
N ASP A 52 2.26 -19.76 -6.95
CA ASP A 52 2.09 -20.08 -8.35
C ASP A 52 3.44 -20.45 -8.99
N TRP A 53 4.48 -19.63 -8.78
CA TRP A 53 5.82 -19.90 -9.27
C TRP A 53 6.42 -21.19 -8.65
N TYR A 54 6.28 -21.36 -7.33
CA TYR A 54 6.82 -22.53 -6.60
C TYR A 54 6.16 -23.84 -7.05
N CYS A 55 4.86 -23.82 -7.31
CA CYS A 55 4.11 -25.00 -7.74
C CYS A 55 4.24 -25.30 -9.24
N SER A 56 4.65 -24.32 -10.07
CA SER A 56 4.88 -24.54 -11.52
C SER A 56 6.20 -25.28 -11.82
N GLU A 57 7.15 -25.24 -10.89
CA GLU A 57 8.45 -25.92 -11.02
C GLU A 57 8.40 -27.34 -10.44
N PRO A 58 9.31 -28.26 -10.87
CA PRO A 58 9.47 -29.55 -10.19
C PRO A 58 9.66 -29.33 -8.68
N ARG A 59 8.89 -30.04 -7.89
CA ARG A 59 8.74 -29.83 -6.45
C ARG A 59 10.07 -29.98 -5.70
N LEU A 60 10.69 -28.84 -5.40
CA LEU A 60 11.84 -28.73 -4.53
C LEU A 60 11.35 -28.45 -3.11
N ALA A 61 12.07 -28.94 -2.10
CA ALA A 61 11.77 -28.59 -0.72
C ALA A 61 11.85 -27.07 -0.52
N PHE A 62 10.85 -26.50 0.18
CA PHE A 62 10.82 -25.07 0.48
C PHE A 62 11.99 -24.69 1.42
N ASN A 63 13.04 -24.16 0.84
CA ASN A 63 14.30 -23.87 1.53
C ASN A 63 14.96 -22.59 0.96
N ARG A 64 16.11 -22.24 1.53
CA ARG A 64 16.90 -21.07 1.13
C ARG A 64 17.24 -21.07 -0.37
N ILE A 65 17.56 -22.21 -0.96
CA ILE A 65 17.97 -22.31 -2.38
C ILE A 65 16.80 -21.95 -3.29
N VAL A 66 15.59 -22.47 -2.97
CA VAL A 66 14.37 -22.14 -3.72
C VAL A 66 14.07 -20.64 -3.63
N VAL A 67 14.21 -20.03 -2.45
CA VAL A 67 13.96 -18.59 -2.31
C VAL A 67 15.03 -17.74 -3.03
N LEU A 68 16.28 -18.21 -3.11
CA LEU A 68 17.31 -17.57 -3.96
C LEU A 68 16.96 -17.63 -5.43
N ARG A 69 16.46 -18.79 -5.93
CA ARG A 69 15.97 -18.92 -7.32
C ARG A 69 14.78 -18.00 -7.58
N TYR A 70 13.83 -17.93 -6.64
CA TYR A 70 12.71 -17.00 -6.74
C TYR A 70 13.18 -15.53 -6.80
N ARG A 71 14.16 -15.16 -5.98
CA ARG A 71 14.78 -13.84 -6.07
C ARG A 71 15.35 -13.56 -7.46
N SER A 72 16.14 -14.49 -8.04
CA SER A 72 16.70 -14.35 -9.39
C SER A 72 15.58 -14.25 -10.45
N HIS A 73 14.50 -15.02 -10.30
CA HIS A 73 13.31 -14.91 -11.15
C HIS A 73 12.66 -13.52 -11.07
N LEU A 74 12.54 -12.93 -9.87
CA LEU A 74 12.01 -11.58 -9.70
C LEU A 74 12.93 -10.51 -10.32
N GLU A 75 14.25 -10.69 -10.19
CA GLU A 75 15.25 -9.79 -10.77
C GLU A 75 15.26 -9.87 -12.32
N SER A 76 15.13 -11.05 -12.92
CA SER A 76 15.05 -11.22 -14.38
C SER A 76 13.81 -10.54 -15.00
N ARG A 77 12.76 -10.33 -14.23
CA ARG A 77 11.57 -9.55 -14.62
C ARG A 77 11.75 -8.05 -14.53
N GLN A 78 12.96 -7.57 -14.21
CA GLN A 78 13.30 -6.14 -14.10
C GLN A 78 12.38 -5.36 -13.13
N LEU A 79 11.90 -6.02 -12.08
CA LEU A 79 11.07 -5.38 -11.07
C LEU A 79 11.88 -4.39 -10.22
N ALA A 80 11.23 -3.30 -9.79
CA ALA A 80 11.85 -2.33 -8.91
C ALA A 80 12.35 -3.00 -7.61
N PRO A 81 13.53 -2.63 -7.08
CA PRO A 81 14.11 -3.22 -5.87
C PRO A 81 13.16 -3.25 -4.67
N GLY A 82 12.33 -2.21 -4.51
CA GLY A 82 11.31 -2.17 -3.47
C GLY A 82 10.24 -3.25 -3.63
N THR A 83 9.84 -3.55 -4.87
CA THR A 83 8.88 -4.62 -5.18
C THR A 83 9.46 -6.00 -4.91
N VAL A 84 10.70 -6.24 -5.35
CA VAL A 84 11.43 -7.51 -5.08
C VAL A 84 11.56 -7.72 -3.57
N ASN A 85 11.94 -6.69 -2.82
CA ASN A 85 12.13 -6.78 -1.37
C ASN A 85 10.81 -7.02 -0.62
N LEU A 86 9.70 -6.42 -1.07
CA LEU A 86 8.37 -6.67 -0.51
C LEU A 86 7.97 -8.14 -0.71
N ARG A 87 8.14 -8.68 -1.93
CA ARG A 87 7.83 -10.07 -2.25
C ARG A 87 8.67 -11.05 -1.44
N LEU A 88 9.97 -10.81 -1.33
CA LEU A 88 10.85 -11.61 -0.47
C LEU A 88 10.48 -11.49 1.02
N GLY A 89 10.01 -10.33 1.46
CA GLY A 89 9.49 -10.12 2.80
C GLY A 89 8.27 -11.00 3.09
N ALA A 90 7.34 -11.07 2.15
CA ALA A 90 6.14 -11.89 2.25
C ALA A 90 6.49 -13.41 2.29
N VAL A 91 7.41 -13.86 1.43
CA VAL A 91 7.87 -15.25 1.41
C VAL A 91 8.60 -15.64 2.69
N ARG A 92 9.41 -14.74 3.27
CA ARG A 92 10.05 -14.99 4.57
C ARG A 92 9.02 -15.15 5.67
N ARG A 93 8.00 -14.31 5.69
CA ARG A 93 6.93 -14.41 6.68
C ARG A 93 6.12 -15.70 6.50
N LEU A 94 5.82 -16.08 5.26
CA LEU A 94 5.19 -17.36 4.95
C LEU A 94 6.01 -18.55 5.50
N ALA A 95 7.34 -18.50 5.39
CA ALA A 95 8.20 -19.54 5.90
C ALA A 95 8.18 -19.65 7.45
N TYR A 96 8.04 -18.52 8.15
CA TYR A 96 7.88 -18.53 9.61
C TYR A 96 6.54 -19.12 10.02
N GLU A 97 5.45 -18.66 9.44
CA GLU A 97 4.12 -19.21 9.76
C GLU A 97 4.05 -20.71 9.42
N ALA A 98 4.70 -21.13 8.32
CA ALA A 98 4.81 -22.55 8.00
C ALA A 98 5.62 -23.34 9.06
N ALA A 99 6.63 -22.73 9.66
CA ALA A 99 7.39 -23.36 10.74
C ALA A 99 6.56 -23.42 12.05
N ASP A 100 5.86 -22.36 12.38
CA ASP A 100 5.00 -22.30 13.57
C ASP A 100 3.83 -23.28 13.46
N CYS A 101 3.32 -23.55 12.24
CA CYS A 101 2.33 -24.59 11.96
C CYS A 101 2.93 -26.02 11.90
N GLY A 102 4.23 -26.21 12.12
CA GLY A 102 4.89 -27.52 12.05
C GLY A 102 5.10 -28.07 10.63
N LEU A 103 4.83 -27.27 9.59
CA LEU A 103 4.97 -27.66 8.17
C LEU A 103 6.43 -27.53 7.68
N LEU A 104 7.23 -26.71 8.32
CA LEU A 104 8.62 -26.44 8.00
C LEU A 104 9.44 -26.52 9.28
N SER A 105 10.73 -26.96 9.19
CA SER A 105 11.61 -26.88 10.36
C SER A 105 12.04 -25.44 10.62
N ALA A 106 12.26 -25.08 11.88
CA ALA A 106 12.78 -23.77 12.28
C ALA A 106 14.11 -23.44 11.60
N ASP A 107 14.97 -24.42 11.38
CA ASP A 107 16.27 -24.23 10.69
C ASP A 107 16.09 -23.86 9.21
N LEU A 108 15.11 -24.46 8.52
CA LEU A 108 14.80 -24.10 7.14
C LEU A 108 14.22 -22.69 7.05
N ALA A 109 13.30 -22.31 7.94
CA ALA A 109 12.76 -20.98 8.04
C ALA A 109 13.85 -19.93 8.32
N ALA A 110 14.74 -20.22 9.27
CA ALA A 110 15.93 -19.39 9.55
C ALA A 110 16.88 -19.28 8.34
N GLY A 111 17.03 -20.36 7.57
CA GLY A 111 17.77 -20.37 6.31
C GLY A 111 17.16 -19.43 5.26
N ILE A 112 15.85 -19.46 5.11
CA ILE A 112 15.09 -18.59 4.21
C ILE A 112 15.23 -17.11 4.64
N ARG A 113 15.16 -16.82 5.93
CA ARG A 113 15.35 -15.45 6.46
C ARG A 113 16.69 -14.84 6.02
N ARG A 114 17.75 -15.63 5.94
CA ARG A 114 19.10 -15.18 5.55
C ARG A 114 19.23 -14.80 4.07
N VAL A 115 18.22 -15.05 3.23
CA VAL A 115 18.22 -14.56 1.85
C VAL A 115 18.16 -13.04 1.85
N LYS A 116 19.24 -12.39 1.42
CA LYS A 116 19.32 -10.92 1.36
C LYS A 116 18.41 -10.38 0.24
N GLY A 117 17.83 -9.22 0.48
CA GLY A 117 17.10 -8.47 -0.54
C GLY A 117 18.03 -7.87 -1.60
N VAL A 118 17.42 -7.19 -2.57
CA VAL A 118 18.13 -6.46 -3.62
C VAL A 118 18.49 -5.07 -3.08
N LYS A 119 19.73 -4.64 -3.31
CA LYS A 119 20.17 -3.28 -2.93
C LYS A 119 19.43 -2.25 -3.79
N LYS A 120 18.98 -1.20 -3.13
CA LYS A 120 18.45 -0.02 -3.81
C LYS A 120 19.63 0.84 -4.22
N LEU A 121 20.04 0.74 -5.48
CA LEU A 121 21.14 1.55 -6.01
C LEU A 121 20.63 2.93 -6.43
N GLY A 122 21.38 3.96 -6.11
CA GLY A 122 21.10 5.34 -6.45
C GLY A 122 20.12 6.04 -5.52
N VAL A 123 20.23 7.34 -5.45
CA VAL A 123 19.28 8.25 -4.81
C VAL A 123 18.29 8.67 -5.89
N ARG A 124 17.03 8.28 -5.76
CA ARG A 124 15.98 8.85 -6.59
C ARG A 124 15.75 10.28 -6.09
N LEU A 125 16.30 11.25 -6.79
CA LEU A 125 15.90 12.63 -6.58
C LEU A 125 14.40 12.71 -6.82
N GLY A 126 13.65 13.16 -5.81
CA GLY A 126 12.20 13.38 -5.96
C GLY A 126 11.97 14.40 -7.08
N ASN A 127 11.00 14.14 -7.94
CA ASN A 127 10.52 15.16 -8.86
C ASN A 127 9.66 16.13 -8.04
N TRP A 128 10.31 17.12 -7.45
CA TRP A 128 9.65 18.22 -6.75
C TRP A 128 9.06 19.16 -7.77
N LEU A 129 7.85 19.62 -7.55
CA LEU A 129 7.27 20.71 -8.31
C LEU A 129 7.90 22.03 -7.84
N THR A 130 8.26 22.90 -8.76
CA THR A 130 8.56 24.30 -8.42
C THR A 130 7.25 25.01 -8.03
N ALA A 131 7.35 26.21 -7.44
CA ALA A 131 6.18 27.00 -7.09
C ALA A 131 5.31 27.28 -8.34
N GLU A 132 5.95 27.63 -9.46
CA GLU A 132 5.31 27.93 -10.74
C GLU A 132 4.61 26.69 -11.32
N GLN A 133 5.27 25.53 -11.26
CA GLN A 133 4.68 24.27 -11.69
C GLN A 133 3.49 23.87 -10.82
N GLY A 134 3.59 24.08 -9.49
CA GLY A 134 2.49 23.86 -8.56
C GLY A 134 1.29 24.76 -8.86
N GLN A 135 1.55 26.05 -9.13
CA GLN A 135 0.54 27.02 -9.50
C GLN A 135 -0.11 26.67 -10.85
N ALA A 136 0.66 26.33 -11.85
CA ALA A 136 0.14 25.90 -13.15
C ALA A 136 -0.75 24.64 -13.03
N LEU A 137 -0.32 23.67 -12.19
CA LEU A 137 -1.04 22.43 -11.99
C LEU A 137 -2.45 22.64 -11.40
N TRP A 138 -2.59 23.43 -10.33
CA TRP A 138 -3.91 23.64 -9.72
C TRP A 138 -4.78 24.60 -10.50
N GLN A 139 -4.21 25.46 -11.36
CA GLN A 139 -4.93 26.38 -12.24
C GLN A 139 -5.38 25.74 -13.56
N ALA A 140 -4.80 24.61 -13.97
CA ALA A 140 -5.09 23.97 -15.24
C ALA A 140 -6.56 23.49 -15.43
N PRO A 141 -7.29 23.00 -14.40
CA PRO A 141 -8.67 22.59 -14.59
C PRO A 141 -9.60 23.78 -14.92
N ASP A 142 -10.56 23.54 -15.81
CA ASP A 142 -11.53 24.54 -16.30
C ASP A 142 -12.44 25.07 -15.17
N ARG A 143 -12.41 26.35 -14.91
CA ARG A 143 -13.18 27.02 -13.84
C ARG A 143 -14.68 27.06 -14.09
N GLU A 144 -15.11 26.97 -15.33
CA GLU A 144 -16.52 27.10 -15.67
C GLU A 144 -17.28 25.77 -15.45
N ARG A 145 -16.58 24.66 -15.60
CA ARG A 145 -17.17 23.33 -15.43
C ARG A 145 -17.16 22.86 -13.99
N LEU A 146 -18.23 22.21 -13.55
CA LEU A 146 -18.30 21.65 -12.20
C LEU A 146 -17.16 20.66 -11.91
N LYS A 147 -16.78 19.81 -12.89
CA LYS A 147 -15.62 18.92 -12.78
C LYS A 147 -14.34 19.71 -12.52
N GLY A 148 -14.15 20.81 -13.24
CA GLY A 148 -12.94 21.63 -13.09
C GLY A 148 -12.88 22.34 -11.74
N LYS A 149 -14.01 22.86 -11.23
CA LYS A 149 -14.09 23.44 -9.86
C LYS A 149 -13.69 22.42 -8.80
N ARG A 150 -14.19 21.17 -8.91
CA ARG A 150 -13.79 20.07 -8.02
C ARG A 150 -12.28 19.80 -8.10
N ASP A 151 -11.76 19.68 -9.33
CA ASP A 151 -10.38 19.27 -9.55
C ASP A 151 -9.41 20.37 -9.06
N ARG A 152 -9.74 21.65 -9.24
CA ARG A 152 -9.01 22.80 -8.69
C ARG A 152 -8.95 22.75 -7.16
N ALA A 153 -10.11 22.64 -6.51
CA ALA A 153 -10.19 22.57 -5.05
C ALA A 153 -9.40 21.36 -4.49
N LEU A 154 -9.49 20.21 -5.16
CA LEU A 154 -8.74 19.01 -4.78
C LEU A 154 -7.22 19.21 -4.94
N LEU A 155 -6.76 19.75 -6.08
CA LEU A 155 -5.35 19.99 -6.34
C LEU A 155 -4.79 21.04 -5.39
N ALA A 156 -5.52 22.14 -5.12
CA ALA A 156 -5.17 23.15 -4.14
C ALA A 156 -4.93 22.53 -2.74
N LEU A 157 -5.87 21.69 -2.30
CA LEU A 157 -5.77 20.99 -1.03
C LEU A 157 -4.57 20.03 -0.96
N LEU A 158 -4.34 19.26 -2.03
CA LEU A 158 -3.20 18.33 -2.08
C LEU A 158 -1.86 19.06 -2.05
N LEU A 159 -1.74 20.19 -2.77
CA LEU A 159 -0.50 20.96 -2.88
C LEU A 159 -0.19 21.75 -1.60
N ALA A 160 -1.18 22.45 -1.04
CA ALA A 160 -0.95 23.31 0.10
C ALA A 160 -0.97 22.58 1.44
N CYS A 161 -1.86 21.60 1.61
CA CYS A 161 -2.04 20.88 2.88
C CYS A 161 -1.28 19.55 2.93
N GLY A 162 -0.64 19.10 1.85
CA GLY A 162 0.17 17.89 1.81
C GLY A 162 -0.59 16.61 2.15
N LEU A 163 -1.87 16.54 1.83
CA LEU A 163 -2.72 15.40 2.15
C LEU A 163 -2.39 14.17 1.28
N ARG A 164 -2.50 13.00 1.86
CA ARG A 164 -2.48 11.76 1.08
C ARG A 164 -3.81 11.59 0.35
N ARG A 165 -3.79 10.91 -0.80
CA ARG A 165 -4.99 10.70 -1.63
C ARG A 165 -6.17 10.11 -0.85
N HIS A 166 -5.92 9.15 0.04
CA HIS A 166 -6.99 8.54 0.85
C HIS A 166 -7.50 9.50 1.93
N GLU A 167 -6.65 10.36 2.48
CA GLU A 167 -7.04 11.40 3.43
C GLU A 167 -7.97 12.41 2.75
N ALA A 168 -7.59 12.89 1.55
CA ALA A 168 -8.41 13.85 0.80
C ALA A 168 -9.81 13.34 0.47
N VAL A 169 -9.96 12.07 0.04
CA VAL A 169 -11.29 11.50 -0.26
C VAL A 169 -12.11 11.16 0.99
N ALA A 170 -11.47 11.02 2.14
CA ALA A 170 -12.15 10.74 3.40
C ALA A 170 -12.65 12.01 4.11
N LEU A 171 -12.17 13.20 3.72
CA LEU A 171 -12.57 14.46 4.34
C LEU A 171 -14.08 14.69 4.25
N THR A 172 -14.65 15.14 5.36
CA THR A 172 -16.04 15.64 5.49
C THR A 172 -16.03 17.11 5.84
N LEU A 173 -17.18 17.76 5.73
CA LEU A 173 -17.33 19.15 6.15
C LEU A 173 -17.00 19.35 7.63
N ASP A 174 -17.28 18.36 8.49
CA ASP A 174 -17.02 18.42 9.93
C ASP A 174 -15.53 18.55 10.26
N HIS A 175 -14.65 18.05 9.36
CA HIS A 175 -13.21 18.21 9.53
C HIS A 175 -12.73 19.64 9.25
N LEU A 176 -13.50 20.44 8.50
CA LEU A 176 -13.11 21.80 8.14
C LEU A 176 -13.66 22.80 9.17
N GLN A 177 -12.81 23.25 10.06
CA GLN A 177 -13.18 24.11 11.17
C GLN A 177 -12.35 25.38 11.21
N GLN A 178 -12.98 26.47 11.65
CA GLN A 178 -12.26 27.69 11.98
C GLN A 178 -11.65 27.54 13.38
N ARG A 179 -10.37 27.78 13.49
CA ARG A 179 -9.63 27.78 14.75
C ARG A 179 -8.95 29.15 14.89
N GLU A 180 -9.42 29.91 15.87
CA GLU A 180 -9.00 31.30 16.03
C GLU A 180 -9.18 32.10 14.73
N GLU A 181 -8.10 32.60 14.15
CA GLU A 181 -8.12 33.36 12.90
C GLU A 181 -7.88 32.50 11.64
N HIS A 182 -7.68 31.18 11.77
CA HIS A 182 -7.29 30.31 10.67
C HIS A 182 -8.27 29.17 10.43
N TRP A 183 -8.42 28.77 9.17
CA TRP A 183 -9.09 27.53 8.81
C TRP A 183 -8.16 26.34 9.01
N ALA A 184 -8.69 25.23 9.50
CA ALA A 184 -7.94 24.01 9.71
C ALA A 184 -8.77 22.76 9.38
N ILE A 185 -8.10 21.74 8.90
CA ILE A 185 -8.61 20.36 8.86
C ILE A 185 -8.23 19.74 10.20
N VAL A 186 -9.23 19.46 11.02
CA VAL A 186 -9.06 18.83 12.33
C VAL A 186 -9.32 17.33 12.24
N ASP A 187 -8.81 16.59 13.22
CA ASP A 187 -9.03 15.16 13.40
C ASP A 187 -8.68 14.31 12.17
N LEU A 188 -7.73 14.79 11.37
CA LEU A 188 -7.30 14.08 10.18
C LEU A 188 -6.55 12.79 10.57
N MET A 189 -7.19 11.65 10.33
CA MET A 189 -6.61 10.34 10.61
C MET A 189 -5.60 9.96 9.54
N GLY A 190 -4.33 9.90 9.91
CA GLY A 190 -3.21 9.53 9.05
C GLY A 190 -2.86 8.04 9.10
N LYS A 191 -1.73 7.69 8.48
CA LYS A 191 -1.20 6.32 8.49
C LYS A 191 -0.86 5.90 9.93
N GLY A 192 -1.30 4.69 10.31
CA GLY A 192 -1.05 4.14 11.65
C GLY A 192 -1.98 4.68 12.74
N GLY A 193 -3.09 5.34 12.37
CA GLY A 193 -4.06 5.88 13.34
C GLY A 193 -3.65 7.21 13.99
N HIS A 194 -2.55 7.82 13.52
CA HIS A 194 -2.14 9.14 14.03
C HIS A 194 -3.13 10.21 13.58
N VAL A 195 -3.67 10.94 14.54
CA VAL A 195 -4.55 12.08 14.30
C VAL A 195 -3.72 13.36 14.28
N ARG A 196 -3.99 14.25 13.32
CA ARG A 196 -3.33 15.55 13.21
C ARG A 196 -4.29 16.64 12.73
N THR A 197 -3.96 17.87 13.06
CA THR A 197 -4.59 19.06 12.51
C THR A 197 -3.68 19.67 11.45
N VAL A 198 -4.27 20.12 10.34
CA VAL A 198 -3.54 20.71 9.22
C VAL A 198 -4.13 22.09 8.91
N PRO A 199 -3.34 23.18 8.94
CA PRO A 199 -3.84 24.50 8.57
C PRO A 199 -4.24 24.53 7.09
N VAL A 200 -5.29 25.30 6.78
CA VAL A 200 -5.82 25.49 5.42
C VAL A 200 -5.63 26.97 5.06
N PRO A 201 -4.78 27.30 4.09
CA PRO A 201 -4.64 28.66 3.62
C PRO A 201 -5.96 29.21 3.04
N ASP A 202 -6.19 30.52 3.14
CA ASP A 202 -7.44 31.17 2.70
C ASP A 202 -7.76 30.93 1.22
N TRP A 203 -6.74 30.94 0.37
CA TRP A 203 -6.93 30.69 -1.04
C TRP A 203 -7.41 29.24 -1.33
N VAL A 204 -6.99 28.25 -0.50
CA VAL A 204 -7.47 26.86 -0.60
C VAL A 204 -8.92 26.78 -0.11
N LYS A 205 -9.22 27.52 0.99
CA LYS A 205 -10.59 27.59 1.52
C LYS A 205 -11.54 28.18 0.48
N SER A 206 -11.13 29.25 -0.20
CA SER A 206 -11.91 29.88 -1.28
C SER A 206 -12.19 28.91 -2.44
N GLU A 207 -11.19 28.12 -2.89
CA GLU A 207 -11.42 27.10 -3.93
C GLU A 207 -12.36 25.97 -3.45
N LEU A 208 -12.31 25.60 -2.18
CA LEU A 208 -13.25 24.64 -1.58
C LEU A 208 -14.67 25.20 -1.56
N GLU A 209 -14.86 26.45 -1.18
CA GLU A 209 -16.17 27.11 -1.16
C GLU A 209 -16.79 27.19 -2.54
N VAL A 210 -16.02 27.58 -3.56
CA VAL A 210 -16.47 27.61 -4.96
C VAL A 210 -16.95 26.24 -5.42
N TRP A 211 -16.23 25.18 -5.06
CA TRP A 211 -16.62 23.81 -5.37
C TRP A 211 -17.89 23.39 -4.62
N LEU A 212 -17.91 23.57 -3.28
CA LEU A 212 -19.02 23.14 -2.42
C LEU A 212 -20.33 23.83 -2.82
N ALA A 213 -20.30 25.15 -3.04
CA ALA A 213 -21.44 25.92 -3.49
C ALA A 213 -21.95 25.44 -4.86
N ALA A 214 -21.04 25.29 -5.83
CA ALA A 214 -21.42 24.86 -7.18
C ALA A 214 -21.96 23.42 -7.22
N ALA A 215 -21.51 22.54 -6.31
CA ALA A 215 -21.95 21.15 -6.22
C ALA A 215 -23.18 20.95 -5.31
N GLY A 216 -23.61 21.98 -4.56
CA GLY A 216 -24.70 21.89 -3.57
C GLY A 216 -24.36 20.93 -2.44
N ILE A 217 -23.11 20.94 -1.96
CA ILE A 217 -22.65 20.06 -0.85
C ILE A 217 -22.72 20.85 0.46
N ASP A 218 -23.64 20.47 1.32
CA ASP A 218 -23.90 21.07 2.64
C ASP A 218 -23.57 20.12 3.79
N ARG A 219 -23.27 18.83 3.50
CA ARG A 219 -22.97 17.80 4.49
C ARG A 219 -22.19 16.62 3.92
N GLY A 220 -21.54 15.88 4.78
CA GLY A 220 -20.82 14.67 4.43
C GLY A 220 -19.50 14.96 3.75
N ARG A 221 -19.08 14.13 2.80
CA ARG A 221 -17.75 14.22 2.17
C ARG A 221 -17.60 15.45 1.31
N LEU A 222 -16.43 16.10 1.43
CA LEU A 222 -16.07 17.30 0.66
C LEU A 222 -16.05 17.04 -0.84
N PHE A 223 -15.54 15.89 -1.27
CA PHE A 223 -15.36 15.59 -2.68
C PHE A 223 -16.27 14.47 -3.14
N ARG A 224 -17.05 14.74 -4.17
CA ARG A 224 -17.97 13.78 -4.83
C ARG A 224 -17.58 13.59 -6.28
N SER A 225 -18.03 12.47 -6.86
CA SER A 225 -17.88 12.22 -8.29
C SER A 225 -18.73 13.20 -9.09
N VAL A 226 -18.28 13.58 -10.29
CA VAL A 226 -19.06 14.38 -11.26
C VAL A 226 -19.34 13.50 -12.47
N ASN A 227 -20.60 13.38 -12.85
CA ASN A 227 -21.01 12.58 -13.99
C ASN A 227 -20.79 13.33 -15.33
N LYS A 228 -21.05 12.64 -16.45
CA LYS A 228 -20.86 13.21 -17.80
C LYS A 228 -21.77 14.40 -18.09
N VAL A 229 -22.90 14.52 -17.38
CA VAL A 229 -23.87 15.63 -17.52
C VAL A 229 -23.46 16.85 -16.67
N GLY A 230 -22.34 16.76 -15.95
CA GLY A 230 -21.85 17.86 -15.11
C GLY A 230 -22.56 17.99 -13.76
N LYS A 231 -23.13 16.93 -13.21
CA LYS A 231 -23.75 16.92 -11.88
C LYS A 231 -22.90 16.13 -10.88
N ALA A 232 -22.78 16.64 -9.66
CA ALA A 232 -22.21 15.89 -8.53
C ALA A 232 -23.14 14.74 -8.16
N TRP A 233 -22.58 13.56 -7.89
CA TRP A 233 -23.35 12.37 -7.54
C TRP A 233 -22.59 11.45 -6.58
N GLY A 234 -23.34 10.61 -5.90
CA GLY A 234 -22.81 9.68 -4.92
C GLY A 234 -22.34 10.38 -3.63
N GLU A 235 -21.89 9.58 -2.66
CA GLU A 235 -21.48 10.08 -1.35
C GLU A 235 -19.98 10.45 -1.28
N GLY A 236 -19.23 10.21 -2.34
CA GLY A 236 -17.79 10.50 -2.36
C GLY A 236 -17.12 10.16 -3.68
N MET A 237 -15.80 10.19 -3.68
CA MET A 237 -14.98 9.76 -4.81
C MET A 237 -13.93 8.73 -4.36
N THR A 238 -13.38 7.98 -5.31
CA THR A 238 -12.39 6.94 -5.02
C THR A 238 -10.97 7.51 -4.98
N VAL A 239 -10.08 6.86 -4.23
CA VAL A 239 -8.64 7.17 -4.22
C VAL A 239 -8.01 7.07 -5.63
N LYS A 240 -8.54 6.16 -6.46
CA LYS A 240 -8.10 6.00 -7.86
C LYS A 240 -8.49 7.22 -8.70
N ALA A 241 -9.67 7.81 -8.47
CA ALA A 241 -10.10 9.03 -9.17
C ALA A 241 -9.15 10.21 -8.89
N VAL A 242 -8.70 10.38 -7.65
CA VAL A 242 -7.68 11.40 -7.31
C VAL A 242 -6.39 11.20 -8.11
N TRP A 243 -5.93 9.95 -8.24
CA TRP A 243 -4.74 9.64 -9.03
C TRP A 243 -4.92 10.01 -10.51
N HIS A 244 -6.10 9.74 -11.08
CA HIS A 244 -6.40 10.11 -12.47
C HIS A 244 -6.42 11.61 -12.67
N ILE A 245 -7.01 12.37 -11.74
CA ILE A 245 -7.04 13.84 -11.79
C ILE A 245 -5.60 14.40 -11.78
N VAL A 246 -4.79 13.98 -10.82
CA VAL A 246 -3.38 14.44 -10.76
C VAL A 246 -2.61 14.08 -12.03
N LYS A 247 -2.90 12.93 -12.66
CA LYS A 247 -2.23 12.50 -13.89
C LYS A 247 -2.72 13.26 -15.13
N GLU A 248 -3.98 13.68 -15.15
CA GLU A 248 -4.59 14.42 -16.26
C GLU A 248 -3.93 15.78 -16.47
N PHE A 249 -3.52 16.44 -15.37
CA PHE A 249 -2.95 17.79 -15.39
C PHE A 249 -1.42 17.86 -15.14
N ARG A 250 -0.73 16.70 -15.04
CA ARG A 250 0.72 16.62 -14.80
C ARG A 250 1.58 16.82 -16.05
#